data_bb9e72bf775eb8f6372fb680fe2a4f10
#
_entry.id   bb9e72bf775eb8f6372fb680fe2a4f10
#
_cell.length_a   1.000
_cell.length_b   1.000
_cell.length_c   1.000
_cell.angle_alpha   90.00
_cell.angle_beta   90.00
_cell.angle_gamma   90.00
#
_symmetry.space_group_name_H-M   'P 1'
#
loop_
_entity.id
_entity.type
_entity.pdbx_description
1 polymer ?
#
loop_
_entity_poly.entity_id
_entity_poly.type
_entity_poly.pdbx_seq_one_letter_code
_entity_poly.pdbx_strand_id
1 'polypeptide(L)'
;MTADLVRADGRTFRPRKAVDAVLIDAPCSATGTLRRRPDVLHHRAVADLSGLAAIQRELLARAASWLSPGGRLIYATCSLQHEEGEAVVADVTGAMKGKLAIDPVSTAEAGSFAPALTGDGCLRILPSDFTDIGGVDGLSLIHI
;
A
#
# COMPACT_ATOMS: atom_id res chain seq x y z
N MET A 1 20.13 12.87 -7.04
CA MET A 1 19.29 12.53 -5.85
C MET A 1 20.13 11.65 -4.95
N THR A 2 20.33 12.02 -3.68
CA THR A 2 21.07 11.22 -2.70
C THR A 2 20.04 10.54 -1.80
N ALA A 3 20.27 9.28 -1.42
CA ALA A 3 19.41 8.51 -0.53
C ALA A 3 20.24 7.97 0.63
N ASP A 4 19.70 8.08 1.84
CA ASP A 4 20.26 7.48 3.02
C ASP A 4 19.58 6.12 3.27
N LEU A 5 20.37 5.06 3.38
CA LEU A 5 19.88 3.74 3.70
C LEU A 5 19.95 3.49 5.20
N VAL A 6 18.80 3.20 5.81
CA VAL A 6 18.69 2.87 7.22
C VAL A 6 18.11 1.47 7.38
N ARG A 7 18.87 0.55 7.98
CA ARG A 7 18.35 -0.77 8.33
C ARG A 7 17.67 -0.69 9.70
N ALA A 8 16.33 -0.71 9.71
CA ALA A 8 15.52 -0.65 10.92
C ALA A 8 14.17 -1.36 10.72
N ASP A 9 13.53 -1.75 11.81
CA ASP A 9 12.12 -2.17 11.77
C ASP A 9 11.25 -0.91 11.68
N GLY A 10 10.44 -0.80 10.63
CA GLY A 10 9.56 0.35 10.40
C GLY A 10 8.58 0.61 11.54
N ARG A 11 8.19 -0.41 12.29
CA ARG A 11 7.29 -0.27 13.45
C ARG A 11 7.93 0.48 14.62
N THR A 12 9.26 0.44 14.72
CA THR A 12 10.03 1.10 15.80
C THR A 12 10.87 2.27 15.30
N PHE A 13 11.07 2.38 14.00
CA PHE A 13 11.83 3.47 13.38
C PHE A 13 11.19 4.84 13.69
N ARG A 14 12.03 5.85 13.81
CA ARG A 14 11.64 7.26 13.96
C ARG A 14 12.53 8.12 13.09
N PRO A 15 12.00 8.89 12.16
CA PRO A 15 12.78 9.87 11.42
C PRO A 15 13.25 10.98 12.39
N ARG A 16 14.37 11.62 12.05
CA ARG A 16 14.93 12.71 12.88
C ARG A 16 14.05 13.96 12.89
N LYS A 17 13.22 14.15 11.88
CA LYS A 17 12.27 15.25 11.71
C LYS A 17 11.04 14.74 10.97
N ALA A 18 9.93 15.45 11.08
CA ALA A 18 8.76 15.19 10.27
C ALA A 18 9.10 15.26 8.76
N VAL A 19 8.38 14.49 7.95
CA VAL A 19 8.59 14.38 6.51
C VAL A 19 7.34 14.79 5.75
N ASP A 20 7.51 15.23 4.51
CA ASP A 20 6.40 15.71 3.68
C ASP A 20 5.70 14.57 2.93
N ALA A 21 6.39 13.44 2.74
CA ALA A 21 5.83 12.27 2.10
C ALA A 21 6.41 10.97 2.66
N VAL A 22 5.60 9.93 2.72
CA VAL A 22 5.99 8.56 3.07
C VAL A 22 5.41 7.59 2.05
N LEU A 23 6.22 6.68 1.54
CA LEU A 23 5.76 5.53 0.76
C LEU A 23 5.98 4.27 1.60
N ILE A 24 4.92 3.49 1.77
CA ILE A 24 4.97 2.16 2.36
C ILE A 24 4.77 1.13 1.25
N ASP A 25 5.79 0.32 0.99
CA ASP A 25 5.64 -0.94 0.28
C ASP A 25 5.43 -2.03 1.35
N ALA A 26 4.17 -2.39 1.58
CA ALA A 26 3.78 -3.16 2.74
C ALA A 26 4.14 -4.65 2.60
N PRO A 27 4.71 -5.28 3.65
CA PRO A 27 4.87 -6.73 3.65
C PRO A 27 3.48 -7.37 3.56
N CYS A 28 3.26 -8.22 2.55
CA CYS A 28 1.95 -8.77 2.24
C CYS A 28 2.03 -10.23 1.75
N SER A 29 0.88 -10.83 1.48
CA SER A 29 0.78 -12.19 0.93
C SER A 29 1.32 -12.30 -0.52
N ALA A 30 1.50 -11.18 -1.21
CA ALA A 30 2.00 -11.08 -2.58
C ALA A 30 1.17 -11.85 -3.63
N THR A 31 -0.12 -12.07 -3.39
CA THR A 31 -1.02 -12.82 -4.29
C THR A 31 -1.18 -12.17 -5.66
N GLY A 32 -0.94 -10.87 -5.79
CA GLY A 32 -0.93 -10.17 -7.08
C GLY A 32 0.23 -10.54 -7.99
N THR A 33 1.28 -11.19 -7.46
CA THR A 33 2.48 -11.57 -8.23
C THR A 33 2.45 -13.02 -8.75
N LEU A 34 1.37 -13.75 -8.52
CA LEU A 34 1.25 -15.19 -8.85
C LEU A 34 1.53 -15.50 -10.31
N ARG A 35 1.25 -14.57 -11.21
CA ARG A 35 1.54 -14.71 -12.65
C ARG A 35 3.03 -14.95 -12.91
N ARG A 36 3.90 -14.27 -12.20
CA ARG A 36 5.37 -14.37 -12.31
C ARG A 36 5.99 -15.26 -11.24
N ARG A 37 5.31 -15.41 -10.12
CA ARG A 37 5.80 -16.13 -8.95
C ARG A 37 4.76 -17.14 -8.43
N PRO A 38 4.52 -18.23 -9.18
CA PRO A 38 3.56 -19.26 -8.76
C PRO A 38 4.01 -19.99 -7.48
N ASP A 39 5.30 -19.92 -7.14
CA ASP A 39 5.87 -20.43 -5.89
C ASP A 39 5.23 -19.83 -4.64
N VAL A 40 4.68 -18.60 -4.73
CA VAL A 40 3.99 -17.92 -3.63
C VAL A 40 2.83 -18.76 -3.09
N LEU A 41 2.13 -19.53 -3.93
CA LEU A 41 1.06 -20.43 -3.50
C LEU A 41 1.55 -21.54 -2.55
N HIS A 42 2.77 -22.02 -2.73
CA HIS A 42 3.33 -23.11 -1.93
C HIS A 42 3.96 -22.61 -0.62
N HIS A 43 4.56 -21.41 -0.65
CA HIS A 43 5.26 -20.88 0.52
C HIS A 43 4.34 -20.09 1.46
N ARG A 44 3.20 -19.66 0.97
CA ARG A 44 2.20 -18.88 1.72
C ARG A 44 0.82 -19.55 1.75
N ALA A 45 0.82 -20.91 1.79
CA ALA A 45 -0.40 -21.66 2.02
C ALA A 45 -1.09 -21.14 3.28
N VAL A 46 -2.22 -20.43 3.09
CA VAL A 46 -2.99 -19.80 4.16
C VAL A 46 -2.08 -18.98 5.08
N ALA A 47 -1.22 -18.16 4.48
CA ALA A 47 -0.44 -17.18 5.24
C ALA A 47 -1.42 -16.54 6.24
N ASP A 48 -0.98 -16.36 7.45
CA ASP A 48 -1.74 -15.67 8.48
C ASP A 48 -2.03 -14.24 7.98
N LEU A 49 -3.07 -14.12 7.16
CA LEU A 49 -3.52 -12.82 6.61
C LEU A 49 -3.80 -11.86 7.75
N SER A 50 -4.32 -12.38 8.87
CA SER A 50 -4.61 -11.57 10.05
C SER A 50 -3.33 -11.02 10.68
N GLY A 51 -2.28 -11.82 10.76
CA GLY A 51 -0.97 -11.39 11.25
C GLY A 51 -0.31 -10.37 10.33
N LEU A 52 -0.37 -10.57 9.01
CA LEU A 52 0.13 -9.59 8.03
C LEU A 52 -0.65 -8.28 8.11
N ALA A 53 -1.97 -8.34 8.14
CA ALA A 53 -2.82 -7.16 8.26
C ALA A 53 -2.57 -6.40 9.58
N ALA A 54 -2.28 -7.09 10.68
CA ALA A 54 -1.91 -6.46 11.94
C ALA A 54 -0.59 -5.67 11.83
N ILE A 55 0.45 -6.28 11.22
CA ILE A 55 1.73 -5.61 10.96
C ILE A 55 1.55 -4.40 10.05
N GLN A 56 0.73 -4.54 9.03
CA GLN A 56 0.42 -3.45 8.08
C GLN A 56 -0.26 -2.27 8.76
N ARG A 57 -1.24 -2.53 9.65
CA ARG A 57 -1.88 -1.47 10.46
C ARG A 57 -0.88 -0.74 11.35
N GLU A 58 0.01 -1.49 12.02
CA GLU A 58 1.06 -0.88 12.84
C GLU A 58 2.00 0.00 12.03
N LEU A 59 2.46 -0.48 10.86
CA LEU A 59 3.33 0.26 9.95
C LEU A 59 2.65 1.54 9.46
N LEU A 60 1.39 1.43 9.00
CA LEU A 60 0.63 2.55 8.48
C LEU A 60 0.39 3.62 9.56
N ALA A 61 -0.05 3.21 10.75
CA ALA A 61 -0.27 4.13 11.87
C ALA A 61 1.04 4.80 12.32
N ARG A 62 2.15 4.04 12.31
CA ARG A 62 3.46 4.58 12.63
C ARG A 62 3.91 5.61 11.60
N ALA A 63 3.84 5.28 10.32
CA ALA A 63 4.23 6.16 9.23
C ALA A 63 3.42 7.45 9.19
N ALA A 64 2.13 7.37 9.47
CA ALA A 64 1.27 8.55 9.61
C ALA A 64 1.78 9.53 10.68
N SER A 65 2.38 9.00 11.76
CA SER A 65 2.95 9.83 12.82
C SER A 65 4.24 10.57 12.44
N TRP A 66 4.82 10.26 11.28
CA TRP A 66 6.03 10.92 10.78
C TRP A 66 5.74 12.11 9.89
N LEU A 67 4.51 12.21 9.37
CA LEU A 67 4.13 13.26 8.42
C LEU A 67 4.09 14.64 9.07
N SER A 68 4.54 15.62 8.31
CA SER A 68 4.22 17.03 8.53
C SER A 68 2.71 17.26 8.31
N PRO A 69 2.10 18.27 8.94
CA PRO A 69 0.73 18.65 8.60
C PRO A 69 0.58 18.95 7.10
N GLY A 70 -0.38 18.29 6.45
CA GLY A 70 -0.57 18.36 5.00
C GLY A 70 0.39 17.48 4.18
N GLY A 71 1.20 16.65 4.83
CA GLY A 71 2.02 15.64 4.17
C GLY A 71 1.20 14.49 3.59
N ARG A 72 1.74 13.75 2.63
CA ARG A 72 1.08 12.64 1.92
C ARG A 72 1.70 11.31 2.30
N LEU A 73 0.85 10.33 2.58
CA LEU A 73 1.25 8.94 2.76
C LEU A 73 0.71 8.11 1.59
N ILE A 74 1.56 7.29 1.01
CA ILE A 74 1.19 6.33 -0.03
C ILE A 74 1.35 4.94 0.56
N TYR A 75 0.25 4.19 0.58
CA TYR A 75 0.23 2.80 0.99
C TYR A 75 0.10 1.92 -0.24
N ALA A 76 1.07 1.03 -0.45
CA ALA A 76 1.12 0.12 -1.57
C ALA A 76 1.27 -1.33 -1.10
N THR A 77 0.59 -2.26 -1.78
CA THR A 77 0.70 -3.70 -1.56
C THR A 77 0.50 -4.47 -2.85
N CYS A 78 1.30 -5.50 -3.07
CA CYS A 78 1.11 -6.44 -4.18
C CYS A 78 0.18 -7.62 -3.82
N SER A 79 -0.71 -7.44 -2.85
CA SER A 79 -1.77 -8.40 -2.52
C SER A 79 -3.07 -8.08 -3.25
N LEU A 80 -3.80 -9.13 -3.63
CA LEU A 80 -5.18 -9.03 -4.13
C LEU A 80 -6.22 -9.10 -3.01
N GLN A 81 -5.78 -9.32 -1.77
CA GLN A 81 -6.67 -9.47 -0.61
C GLN A 81 -7.13 -8.09 -0.12
N HIS A 82 -8.44 -7.93 0.01
CA HIS A 82 -9.03 -6.71 0.57
C HIS A 82 -8.55 -6.43 2.00
N GLU A 83 -8.31 -7.49 2.77
CA GLU A 83 -7.85 -7.45 4.15
C GLU A 83 -6.45 -6.85 4.31
N GLU A 84 -5.63 -6.85 3.24
CA GLU A 84 -4.27 -6.31 3.22
C GLU A 84 -4.18 -4.94 2.53
N GLY A 85 -5.24 -4.49 1.89
CA GLY A 85 -5.35 -3.21 1.19
C GLY A 85 -6.31 -2.26 1.89
N GLU A 86 -7.48 -2.17 1.32
CA GLU A 86 -8.52 -1.21 1.67
C GLU A 86 -8.95 -1.32 3.14
N ALA A 87 -9.05 -2.55 3.69
CA ALA A 87 -9.45 -2.75 5.08
C ALA A 87 -8.41 -2.19 6.07
N VAL A 88 -7.11 -2.37 5.78
CA VAL A 88 -6.03 -1.79 6.60
C VAL A 88 -6.12 -0.27 6.63
N VAL A 89 -6.31 0.35 5.47
CA VAL A 89 -6.42 1.81 5.37
C VAL A 89 -7.67 2.32 6.07
N ALA A 90 -8.82 1.67 5.87
CA ALA A 90 -10.07 2.03 6.52
C ALA A 90 -9.97 1.99 8.06
N ASP A 91 -9.36 0.93 8.59
CA ASP A 91 -9.17 0.76 10.04
C ASP A 91 -8.29 1.87 10.62
N VAL A 92 -7.16 2.17 9.98
CA VAL A 92 -6.21 3.18 10.49
C VAL A 92 -6.77 4.59 10.34
N THR A 93 -7.35 4.93 9.19
CA THR A 93 -7.98 6.25 9.01
C THR A 93 -9.17 6.44 9.93
N GLY A 94 -9.96 5.37 10.16
CA GLY A 94 -11.05 5.35 11.13
C GLY A 94 -10.59 5.59 12.57
N ALA A 95 -9.47 4.97 12.97
CA ALA A 95 -8.88 5.16 14.31
C ALA A 95 -8.25 6.55 14.49
N MET A 96 -7.79 7.16 13.39
CA MET A 96 -7.12 8.48 13.37
C MET A 96 -8.03 9.58 12.81
N LYS A 97 -9.34 9.51 13.07
CA LYS A 97 -10.33 10.49 12.57
C LYS A 97 -9.89 11.94 12.78
N GLY A 98 -10.02 12.73 11.70
CA GLY A 98 -9.65 14.16 11.69
C GLY A 98 -8.15 14.42 11.55
N LYS A 99 -7.31 13.36 11.49
CA LYS A 99 -5.86 13.48 11.26
C LYS A 99 -5.45 12.93 9.91
N LEU A 100 -6.15 11.91 9.43
CA LEU A 100 -5.93 11.26 8.14
C LEU A 100 -7.23 11.24 7.34
N ALA A 101 -7.10 11.40 6.02
CA ALA A 101 -8.18 11.23 5.08
C ALA A 101 -7.62 10.60 3.79
N ILE A 102 -8.42 9.79 3.11
CA ILE A 102 -8.06 9.30 1.78
C ILE A 102 -8.00 10.52 0.84
N ASP A 103 -6.89 10.62 0.09
CA ASP A 103 -6.65 11.61 -0.95
C ASP A 103 -6.83 10.91 -2.32
N PRO A 104 -7.99 11.06 -3.01
CA PRO A 104 -8.25 10.30 -4.21
C PRO A 104 -7.20 10.53 -5.30
N VAL A 105 -6.66 9.45 -5.85
CA VAL A 105 -5.74 9.50 -6.99
C VAL A 105 -6.48 10.05 -8.20
N SER A 106 -6.00 11.12 -8.77
CA SER A 106 -6.58 11.72 -9.96
C SER A 106 -6.24 10.92 -11.23
N THR A 107 -7.06 11.03 -12.26
CA THR A 107 -6.81 10.42 -13.57
C THR A 107 -5.46 10.87 -14.15
N ALA A 108 -5.07 12.12 -13.91
CA ALA A 108 -3.80 12.66 -14.38
C ALA A 108 -2.60 12.02 -13.65
N GLU A 109 -2.70 11.78 -12.34
CA GLU A 109 -1.68 11.07 -11.56
C GLU A 109 -1.58 9.61 -11.95
N ALA A 110 -2.72 8.94 -12.16
CA ALA A 110 -2.76 7.54 -12.59
C ALA A 110 -2.21 7.34 -14.01
N GLY A 111 -2.29 8.35 -14.89
CA GLY A 111 -1.78 8.28 -16.26
C GLY A 111 -2.36 7.09 -17.03
N SER A 112 -1.50 6.24 -17.60
CA SER A 112 -1.92 5.04 -18.33
C SER A 112 -2.66 3.99 -17.46
N PHE A 113 -2.55 4.07 -16.14
CA PHE A 113 -3.26 3.20 -15.20
C PHE A 113 -4.63 3.74 -14.78
N ALA A 114 -5.08 4.87 -15.32
CA ALA A 114 -6.38 5.45 -15.01
C ALA A 114 -7.58 4.47 -15.14
N PRO A 115 -7.60 3.50 -16.06
CA PRO A 115 -8.66 2.49 -16.10
C PRO A 115 -8.76 1.60 -14.86
N ALA A 116 -7.70 1.53 -14.04
CA ALA A 116 -7.64 0.75 -12.80
C ALA A 116 -8.00 1.59 -11.54
N LEU A 117 -8.47 2.83 -11.72
CA LEU A 117 -8.98 3.63 -10.59
C LEU A 117 -10.31 3.09 -10.11
N THR A 118 -10.43 2.95 -8.80
CA THR A 118 -11.68 2.58 -8.12
C THR A 118 -12.58 3.81 -7.90
N GLY A 119 -13.86 3.58 -7.59
CA GLY A 119 -14.82 4.66 -7.34
C GLY A 119 -14.47 5.56 -6.14
N ASP A 120 -13.68 5.05 -5.21
CA ASP A 120 -13.17 5.75 -4.00
C ASP A 120 -11.80 6.40 -4.22
N GLY A 121 -11.30 6.38 -5.48
CA GLY A 121 -10.06 7.05 -5.83
C GLY A 121 -8.79 6.31 -5.43
N CYS A 122 -8.87 5.00 -5.19
CA CYS A 122 -7.70 4.15 -5.05
C CYS A 122 -7.27 3.59 -6.42
N LEU A 123 -6.01 3.24 -6.58
CA LEU A 123 -5.55 2.51 -7.76
C LEU A 123 -5.49 1.01 -7.42
N ARG A 124 -6.29 0.21 -8.14
CA ARG A 124 -6.30 -1.25 -7.98
C ARG A 124 -6.08 -1.93 -9.32
N ILE A 125 -4.88 -2.42 -9.53
CA ILE A 125 -4.48 -3.11 -10.74
C ILE A 125 -4.63 -4.61 -10.51
N LEU A 126 -5.31 -5.29 -11.44
CA LEU A 126 -5.48 -6.74 -11.43
C LEU A 126 -4.57 -7.40 -12.47
N PRO A 127 -4.16 -8.67 -12.27
CA PRO A 127 -3.37 -9.40 -13.26
C PRO A 127 -4.08 -9.59 -14.62
N SER A 128 -5.40 -9.46 -14.65
CA SER A 128 -6.24 -9.48 -15.87
C SER A 128 -6.25 -8.15 -16.62
N ASP A 129 -5.76 -7.08 -16.01
CA ASP A 129 -5.75 -5.77 -16.63
C ASP A 129 -4.57 -5.67 -17.62
N PHE A 130 -4.70 -4.78 -18.61
CA PHE A 130 -3.63 -4.49 -19.58
C PHE A 130 -3.12 -5.73 -20.33
N THR A 131 -4.02 -6.65 -20.69
CA THR A 131 -3.68 -7.90 -21.42
C THR A 131 -3.13 -7.64 -22.81
N ASP A 132 -3.46 -6.51 -23.42
CA ASP A 132 -2.96 -6.01 -24.70
C ASP A 132 -1.44 -5.76 -24.70
N ILE A 133 -0.87 -5.46 -23.52
CA ILE A 133 0.59 -5.28 -23.33
C ILE A 133 1.24 -6.45 -22.59
N GLY A 134 0.57 -7.61 -22.50
CA GLY A 134 1.10 -8.81 -21.84
C GLY A 134 0.72 -8.96 -20.36
N GLY A 135 -0.18 -8.14 -19.86
CA GLY A 135 -0.66 -8.15 -18.47
C GLY A 135 0.35 -7.55 -17.49
N VAL A 136 -0.09 -7.36 -16.28
CA VAL A 136 0.68 -6.73 -15.18
C VAL A 136 0.56 -7.56 -13.90
N ASP A 137 1.38 -7.27 -12.92
CA ASP A 137 1.17 -7.81 -11.57
C ASP A 137 0.05 -7.02 -10.87
N GLY A 138 -0.64 -7.69 -9.95
CA GLY A 138 -1.64 -7.04 -9.11
C GLY A 138 -1.00 -6.08 -8.12
N LEU A 139 -1.61 -4.92 -7.97
CA LEU A 139 -1.17 -3.86 -7.05
C LEU A 139 -2.40 -3.12 -6.51
N SER A 140 -2.39 -2.83 -5.22
CA SER A 140 -3.27 -1.82 -4.61
C SER A 140 -2.42 -0.65 -4.14
N LEU A 141 -2.81 0.58 -4.48
CA LEU A 141 -2.14 1.80 -4.08
C LEU A 141 -3.18 2.83 -3.64
N ILE A 142 -3.01 3.34 -2.43
CA ILE A 142 -3.95 4.26 -1.79
C ILE A 142 -3.17 5.47 -1.27
N HIS A 143 -3.62 6.67 -1.63
CA HIS A 143 -3.11 7.93 -1.09
C HIS A 143 -3.92 8.33 0.17
N ILE A 144 -3.21 8.83 1.16
CA ILE A 144 -3.75 9.24 2.47
C ILE A 144 -3.15 10.58 2.86
#